data_3473b240b965a5c6cefbc86624864c8e
#
_entry.id   3473b240b965a5c6cefbc86624864c8e
#
_cell.length_a   1.000
_cell.length_b   1.000
_cell.length_c   1.000
_cell.angle_alpha   90.00
_cell.angle_beta   90.00
_cell.angle_gamma   90.00
#
_symmetry.space_group_name_H-M   'P 1'
#
loop_
_entity.id
_entity.type
_entity.pdbx_description
1 polymer ?
#
loop_
_entity_poly.entity_id
_entity_poly.type
_entity_poly.pdbx_seq_one_letter_code
_entity_poly.pdbx_strand_id
1 'polypeptide(L)'
;MIAHTRPYSKVAFSARAVRLMLAGVLFVSLGLAGCNTSAILQDDIYNPPVYWGRHLVKPGETLYSIAWRYGRDYRELGDANNIPPPYALKAGQILRLDKRGSISAASGSPQSPTPVRRSEPPDPPAPRVSRPANPTMPTGQQSQTVANIAWRWPHVGTVIAGYSRSGKINKGIDIAGNPGDSVKAAANGNVVYAGDGLLGYGNLVIVNHNEHYLSAYAHNRKILVKEGEAVTAGQTIAELGNSGTNRPKLHFEIRKNGNPVNPVPYLPPR
;
A
#
# COMPACT_ATOMS: atom_id res chain seq x y z
N MET A 1 -26.78 70.09 53.47
CA MET A 1 -26.00 69.25 52.48
C MET A 1 -26.98 68.77 51.45
N ILE A 2 -26.94 69.35 50.20
CA ILE A 2 -27.93 69.08 49.19
C ILE A 2 -27.22 68.18 48.12
N ALA A 3 -27.72 66.95 47.97
CA ALA A 3 -27.20 65.96 47.00
C ALA A 3 -27.86 66.22 45.62
N HIS A 4 -27.05 66.61 44.66
CA HIS A 4 -27.49 66.75 43.27
C HIS A 4 -27.43 65.36 42.59
N THR A 5 -28.60 64.79 42.31
CA THR A 5 -28.75 63.64 41.42
C THR A 5 -28.89 64.15 39.97
N ARG A 6 -27.98 63.76 39.08
CA ARG A 6 -28.09 64.01 37.62
C ARG A 6 -29.00 62.96 36.99
N PRO A 7 -29.91 63.35 36.07
CA PRO A 7 -30.73 62.33 35.35
C PRO A 7 -29.96 61.63 34.26
N TYR A 8 -30.10 60.31 34.17
CA TYR A 8 -29.64 59.48 33.06
C TYR A 8 -30.45 59.78 31.79
N SER A 9 -29.76 60.20 30.76
CA SER A 9 -30.32 60.35 29.43
C SER A 9 -30.54 58.98 28.77
N LYS A 10 -31.81 58.63 28.50
CA LYS A 10 -32.17 57.44 27.74
C LYS A 10 -31.92 57.72 26.27
N VAL A 11 -30.89 57.13 25.70
CA VAL A 11 -30.65 57.15 24.26
C VAL A 11 -31.64 56.19 23.60
N ALA A 12 -32.65 56.72 22.92
CA ALA A 12 -33.60 55.94 22.13
C ALA A 12 -32.97 55.59 20.78
N PHE A 13 -32.52 54.34 20.63
CA PHE A 13 -32.12 53.81 19.33
C PHE A 13 -33.35 53.61 18.45
N SER A 14 -33.36 54.22 17.24
CA SER A 14 -34.45 54.05 16.30
C SER A 14 -34.54 52.63 15.78
N ALA A 15 -35.76 52.11 15.60
CA ALA A 15 -36.04 50.76 15.12
C ALA A 15 -35.36 50.41 13.79
N ARG A 16 -34.94 51.43 13.02
CA ARG A 16 -34.16 51.23 11.75
C ARG A 16 -32.71 50.87 12.02
N ALA A 17 -32.06 51.41 13.03
CA ALA A 17 -30.69 51.09 13.39
C ALA A 17 -30.54 49.63 13.92
N VAL A 18 -31.51 49.15 14.66
CA VAL A 18 -31.55 47.77 15.16
C VAL A 18 -31.74 46.75 14.00
N ARG A 19 -32.57 47.08 13.00
CA ARG A 19 -32.76 46.20 11.83
C ARG A 19 -31.53 46.13 10.94
N LEU A 20 -30.77 47.20 10.78
CA LEU A 20 -29.52 47.22 10.03
C LEU A 20 -28.40 46.42 10.76
N MET A 21 -28.32 46.51 12.07
CA MET A 21 -27.35 45.68 12.84
C MET A 21 -27.68 44.18 12.83
N LEU A 22 -28.99 43.83 12.93
CA LEU A 22 -29.41 42.42 12.81
C LEU A 22 -29.18 41.84 11.42
N ALA A 23 -29.35 42.62 10.34
CA ALA A 23 -29.04 42.18 8.99
C ALA A 23 -27.52 42.01 8.77
N GLY A 24 -26.69 42.87 9.36
CA GLY A 24 -25.23 42.75 9.32
C GLY A 24 -24.68 41.50 10.05
N VAL A 25 -25.26 41.15 11.20
CA VAL A 25 -24.87 39.94 11.93
C VAL A 25 -25.30 38.65 11.21
N LEU A 26 -26.45 38.69 10.49
CA LEU A 26 -26.93 37.56 9.73
C LEU A 26 -26.05 37.30 8.47
N PHE A 27 -25.51 38.38 7.86
CA PHE A 27 -24.61 38.21 6.70
C PHE A 27 -23.20 37.76 7.07
N VAL A 28 -22.72 38.12 8.26
CA VAL A 28 -21.40 37.64 8.74
C VAL A 28 -21.45 36.18 9.16
N SER A 29 -22.61 35.67 9.63
CA SER A 29 -22.75 34.25 9.98
C SER A 29 -22.91 33.30 8.80
N LEU A 30 -23.30 33.79 7.59
CA LEU A 30 -23.32 32.97 6.37
C LEU A 30 -21.95 32.88 5.68
N GLY A 31 -21.00 33.73 5.98
CA GLY A 31 -19.66 33.75 5.38
C GLY A 31 -18.64 32.82 6.03
N LEU A 32 -18.99 32.09 7.11
CA LEU A 32 -18.12 31.16 7.83
C LEU A 32 -18.51 29.68 7.61
N ALA A 33 -19.33 29.36 6.61
CA ALA A 33 -19.38 28.03 6.04
C ALA A 33 -18.07 27.82 5.24
N GLY A 34 -16.92 27.91 5.94
CA GLY A 34 -15.62 27.53 5.41
C GLY A 34 -15.72 26.07 4.98
N CYS A 35 -15.43 25.84 3.71
CA CYS A 35 -15.23 24.49 3.19
C CYS A 35 -14.40 23.72 4.19
N ASN A 36 -14.99 22.67 4.75
CA ASN A 36 -14.32 21.78 5.70
C ASN A 36 -13.30 20.98 4.91
N THR A 37 -12.11 21.57 4.68
CA THR A 37 -10.98 20.94 4.00
C THR A 37 -10.46 19.71 4.72
N SER A 38 -10.94 19.45 5.95
CA SER A 38 -10.63 18.22 6.69
C SER A 38 -11.20 16.94 6.04
N ALA A 39 -12.23 17.05 5.19
CA ALA A 39 -12.78 15.90 4.48
C ALA A 39 -11.86 15.42 3.34
N ILE A 40 -11.03 16.30 2.78
CA ILE A 40 -10.14 15.98 1.66
C ILE A 40 -8.90 15.19 2.13
N LEU A 41 -8.45 15.40 3.38
CA LEU A 41 -7.29 14.70 3.93
C LEU A 41 -7.59 13.29 4.46
N GLN A 42 -8.86 12.91 4.55
CA GLN A 42 -9.28 11.59 5.03
C GLN A 42 -9.55 10.60 3.89
N ASP A 43 -9.55 11.07 2.64
CA ASP A 43 -9.78 10.26 1.43
C ASP A 43 -8.49 9.62 0.87
N ASP A 44 -7.32 9.85 1.49
CA ASP A 44 -6.02 9.34 1.02
C ASP A 44 -5.91 7.80 1.07
N ILE A 45 -6.88 7.11 1.67
CA ILE A 45 -6.95 5.64 1.70
C ILE A 45 -7.73 5.07 0.50
N TYR A 46 -8.60 5.86 -0.14
CA TYR A 46 -9.28 5.45 -1.37
C TYR A 46 -8.42 5.77 -2.58
N ASN A 47 -7.77 4.75 -3.09
CA ASN A 47 -6.99 4.83 -4.31
C ASN A 47 -7.60 3.88 -5.35
N PRO A 48 -8.60 4.35 -6.15
CA PRO A 48 -9.14 3.54 -7.24
C PRO A 48 -8.03 3.24 -8.24
N PRO A 49 -8.11 2.12 -8.98
CA PRO A 49 -7.11 1.79 -9.98
C PRO A 49 -6.90 2.93 -10.97
N VAL A 50 -5.66 3.40 -11.07
CA VAL A 50 -5.29 4.51 -11.97
C VAL A 50 -4.82 3.94 -13.30
N TYR A 51 -5.51 4.30 -14.38
CA TYR A 51 -5.21 3.90 -15.75
C TYR A 51 -4.94 5.13 -16.64
N TRP A 52 -4.25 6.14 -16.13
CA TRP A 52 -3.86 7.33 -16.88
C TRP A 52 -2.55 7.92 -16.36
N GLY A 53 -1.80 8.59 -17.23
CA GLY A 53 -0.56 9.28 -16.88
C GLY A 53 0.68 8.40 -16.89
N ARG A 54 1.73 8.90 -16.26
CA ARG A 54 3.06 8.27 -16.17
C ARG A 54 3.59 8.41 -14.75
N HIS A 55 4.43 7.47 -14.35
CA HIS A 55 5.14 7.49 -13.06
C HIS A 55 6.64 7.49 -13.30
N LEU A 56 7.35 8.45 -12.71
CA LEU A 56 8.81 8.45 -12.67
C LEU A 56 9.27 7.66 -11.45
N VAL A 57 9.95 6.56 -11.68
CA VAL A 57 10.45 5.65 -10.62
C VAL A 57 11.48 6.38 -9.76
N LYS A 58 11.23 6.44 -8.47
CA LYS A 58 12.14 7.03 -7.48
C LYS A 58 13.07 5.96 -6.90
N PRO A 59 14.23 6.35 -6.34
CA PRO A 59 15.06 5.41 -5.58
C PRO A 59 14.26 4.70 -4.47
N GLY A 60 14.43 3.38 -4.35
CA GLY A 60 13.72 2.55 -3.35
C GLY A 60 12.29 2.18 -3.71
N GLU A 61 11.76 2.59 -4.89
CA GLU A 61 10.47 2.10 -5.35
C GLU A 61 10.63 0.78 -6.12
N THR A 62 9.71 -0.15 -5.85
CA THR A 62 9.57 -1.42 -6.58
C THR A 62 8.32 -1.39 -7.47
N LEU A 63 8.25 -2.27 -8.48
CA LEU A 63 7.02 -2.39 -9.28
C LEU A 63 5.81 -2.71 -8.39
N TYR A 64 6.02 -3.49 -7.32
CA TYR A 64 4.99 -3.84 -6.34
C TYR A 64 4.50 -2.61 -5.58
N SER A 65 5.40 -1.75 -5.07
CA SER A 65 5.02 -0.54 -4.34
C SER A 65 4.31 0.48 -5.23
N ILE A 66 4.74 0.60 -6.49
CA ILE A 66 4.09 1.48 -7.48
C ILE A 66 2.70 0.95 -7.83
N ALA A 67 2.58 -0.35 -8.16
CA ALA A 67 1.29 -0.97 -8.43
C ALA A 67 0.33 -0.86 -7.22
N TRP A 68 0.87 -1.04 -6.00
CA TRP A 68 0.13 -0.85 -4.76
C TRP A 68 -0.43 0.57 -4.63
N ARG A 69 0.42 1.59 -4.86
CA ARG A 69 0.04 3.01 -4.83
C ARG A 69 -1.12 3.31 -5.79
N TYR A 70 -1.06 2.76 -6.99
CA TYR A 70 -2.04 3.01 -8.05
C TYR A 70 -3.20 2.00 -8.07
N GLY A 71 -3.31 1.11 -7.08
CA GLY A 71 -4.39 0.12 -6.99
C GLY A 71 -4.41 -0.88 -8.14
N ARG A 72 -3.25 -1.16 -8.76
CA ARG A 72 -3.12 -2.06 -9.93
C ARG A 72 -2.50 -3.40 -9.54
N ASP A 73 -2.71 -4.40 -10.39
CA ASP A 73 -1.94 -5.63 -10.32
C ASP A 73 -0.51 -5.37 -10.86
N TYR A 74 0.52 -5.79 -10.10
CA TYR A 74 1.91 -5.55 -10.47
C TYR A 74 2.31 -6.28 -11.76
N ARG A 75 1.73 -7.45 -12.05
CA ARG A 75 1.97 -8.21 -13.28
C ARG A 75 1.39 -7.46 -14.48
N GLU A 76 0.15 -6.98 -14.33
CA GLU A 76 -0.51 -6.18 -15.36
C GLU A 76 0.25 -4.88 -15.63
N LEU A 77 0.74 -4.20 -14.59
CA LEU A 77 1.57 -3.01 -14.73
C LEU A 77 2.92 -3.34 -15.38
N GLY A 78 3.52 -4.47 -15.03
CA GLY A 78 4.76 -4.98 -15.63
C GLY A 78 4.59 -5.27 -17.10
N ASP A 79 3.56 -6.02 -17.47
CA ASP A 79 3.25 -6.36 -18.88
C ASP A 79 2.96 -5.09 -19.69
N ALA A 80 2.17 -4.14 -19.15
CA ALA A 80 1.89 -2.87 -19.81
C ALA A 80 3.16 -2.04 -20.12
N ASN A 81 4.26 -2.30 -19.41
CA ASN A 81 5.54 -1.59 -19.56
C ASN A 81 6.68 -2.46 -20.08
N ASN A 82 6.41 -3.69 -20.52
CA ASN A 82 7.39 -4.68 -20.98
C ASN A 82 8.48 -4.97 -19.91
N ILE A 83 8.07 -5.13 -18.67
CA ILE A 83 8.94 -5.44 -17.54
C ILE A 83 8.63 -6.86 -17.07
N PRO A 84 9.41 -7.86 -17.53
CA PRO A 84 9.22 -9.26 -17.14
C PRO A 84 9.67 -9.52 -15.70
N PRO A 85 9.27 -10.64 -15.08
CA PRO A 85 9.89 -11.09 -13.84
C PRO A 85 11.43 -11.12 -13.94
N PRO A 86 12.14 -10.75 -12.89
CA PRO A 86 11.71 -10.44 -11.51
C PRO A 86 11.20 -9.00 -11.29
N TYR A 87 10.71 -8.30 -12.32
CA TYR A 87 10.10 -6.97 -12.26
C TYR A 87 11.07 -5.86 -11.79
N ALA A 88 12.34 -5.99 -12.18
CA ALA A 88 13.38 -5.04 -11.80
C ALA A 88 13.15 -3.67 -12.42
N LEU A 89 13.27 -2.62 -11.61
CA LEU A 89 13.15 -1.22 -12.02
C LEU A 89 14.47 -0.49 -11.82
N LYS A 90 14.63 0.61 -12.58
CA LYS A 90 15.73 1.56 -12.40
C LYS A 90 15.16 2.90 -11.96
N ALA A 91 15.79 3.56 -10.99
CA ALA A 91 15.46 4.94 -10.65
C ALA A 91 15.59 5.84 -11.90
N GLY A 92 14.63 6.72 -12.11
CA GLY A 92 14.51 7.54 -13.32
C GLY A 92 13.78 6.89 -14.48
N GLN A 93 13.44 5.60 -14.40
CA GLN A 93 12.60 4.93 -15.41
C GLN A 93 11.19 5.52 -15.38
N ILE A 94 10.56 5.65 -16.57
CA ILE A 94 9.17 6.13 -16.68
C ILE A 94 8.26 4.94 -16.94
N LEU A 95 7.29 4.71 -16.04
CA LEU A 95 6.22 3.74 -16.23
C LEU A 95 4.99 4.41 -16.81
N ARG A 96 4.37 3.76 -17.79
CA ARG A 96 3.07 4.16 -18.34
C ARG A 96 1.95 3.54 -17.51
N LEU A 97 1.08 4.40 -17.01
CA LEU A 97 -0.13 3.98 -16.27
C LEU A 97 -1.36 3.91 -17.19
N ASP A 98 -1.29 4.55 -18.39
CA ASP A 98 -2.37 4.62 -19.37
C ASP A 98 -2.56 3.33 -20.18
N LYS A 99 -1.59 2.42 -20.17
CA LYS A 99 -1.70 1.10 -20.78
C LYS A 99 -2.30 0.08 -19.81
N ARG A 100 -3.15 -0.79 -20.35
CA ARG A 100 -3.53 -2.04 -19.70
C ARG A 100 -2.69 -3.18 -20.27
N GLY A 101 -2.06 -3.95 -19.39
CA GLY A 101 -1.43 -5.20 -19.75
C GLY A 101 -2.44 -6.35 -19.77
N SER A 102 -2.15 -7.40 -20.49
CA SER A 102 -2.87 -8.66 -20.38
C SER A 102 -2.26 -9.48 -19.25
N ILE A 103 -3.04 -9.83 -18.23
CA ILE A 103 -2.63 -10.86 -17.27
C ILE A 103 -2.79 -12.18 -18.02
N SER A 104 -1.81 -12.53 -18.84
CA SER A 104 -1.73 -13.88 -19.41
C SER A 104 -1.42 -14.80 -18.22
N ALA A 105 -2.33 -15.71 -17.91
CA ALA A 105 -1.99 -16.85 -17.08
C ALA A 105 -0.76 -17.46 -17.76
N ALA A 106 0.37 -17.47 -17.05
CA ALA A 106 1.61 -18.02 -17.57
C ALA A 106 1.41 -19.52 -17.81
N SER A 107 0.86 -19.86 -18.97
CA SER A 107 1.05 -21.16 -19.60
C SER A 107 2.52 -21.18 -20.05
N GLY A 108 3.38 -21.57 -19.13
CA GLY A 108 4.75 -21.92 -19.44
C GLY A 108 4.76 -23.14 -20.34
N SER A 109 4.62 -22.95 -21.63
CA SER A 109 5.18 -23.85 -22.63
C SER A 109 6.50 -23.24 -23.07
N PRO A 110 7.62 -23.93 -22.87
CA PRO A 110 8.86 -23.52 -23.49
C PRO A 110 8.69 -23.72 -24.99
N GLN A 111 8.56 -22.62 -25.73
CA GLN A 111 8.77 -22.69 -27.18
C GLN A 111 10.23 -23.06 -27.36
N SER A 112 10.44 -24.32 -27.74
CA SER A 112 11.70 -24.82 -28.29
C SER A 112 12.07 -23.98 -29.51
N PRO A 113 13.29 -23.42 -29.59
CA PRO A 113 13.76 -22.81 -30.82
C PRO A 113 13.90 -23.91 -31.85
N THR A 114 13.25 -23.71 -33.00
CA THR A 114 13.40 -24.51 -34.21
C THR A 114 14.88 -24.53 -34.59
N PRO A 115 15.51 -25.71 -34.82
CA PRO A 115 16.90 -25.78 -35.18
C PRO A 115 17.07 -25.36 -36.64
N VAL A 116 17.70 -24.21 -36.88
CA VAL A 116 18.30 -23.92 -38.17
C VAL A 116 19.56 -24.78 -38.31
N ARG A 117 19.46 -25.78 -39.15
CA ARG A 117 20.54 -26.66 -39.56
C ARG A 117 21.60 -25.85 -40.32
N ARG A 118 22.77 -25.65 -39.74
CA ARG A 118 23.97 -25.33 -40.49
C ARG A 118 25.07 -26.29 -40.10
N SER A 119 25.46 -27.10 -41.08
CA SER A 119 26.55 -28.06 -41.01
C SER A 119 27.88 -27.31 -41.13
N GLU A 120 28.82 -27.55 -40.21
CA GLU A 120 30.26 -27.35 -40.45
C GLU A 120 31.08 -28.23 -39.50
N PRO A 121 32.28 -28.69 -39.90
CA PRO A 121 32.92 -29.89 -39.39
C PRO A 121 33.76 -29.68 -38.12
N PRO A 122 34.23 -30.76 -37.43
CA PRO A 122 34.76 -30.70 -36.08
C PRO A 122 36.25 -30.34 -36.03
N ASP A 123 36.62 -29.43 -35.13
CA ASP A 123 38.00 -29.15 -34.72
C ASP A 123 38.32 -29.80 -33.34
N PRO A 124 39.60 -30.12 -33.09
CA PRO A 124 40.03 -31.04 -32.05
C PRO A 124 40.05 -30.43 -30.64
N PRO A 125 40.14 -31.26 -29.55
CA PRO A 125 39.88 -30.81 -28.18
C PRO A 125 41.06 -30.09 -27.55
N ALA A 126 40.80 -28.90 -27.01
CA ALA A 126 41.71 -28.15 -26.12
C ALA A 126 41.47 -28.48 -24.64
N PRO A 127 42.50 -28.33 -23.75
CA PRO A 127 42.47 -28.88 -22.40
C PRO A 127 41.51 -28.18 -21.47
N ARG A 128 40.78 -28.95 -20.66
CA ARG A 128 39.91 -28.47 -19.57
C ARG A 128 40.73 -27.81 -18.49
N VAL A 129 40.58 -26.49 -18.34
CA VAL A 129 40.91 -25.76 -17.12
C VAL A 129 39.67 -25.71 -16.25
N SER A 130 39.76 -26.33 -15.11
CA SER A 130 38.70 -26.35 -14.08
C SER A 130 38.47 -24.93 -13.54
N ARG A 131 37.33 -24.32 -13.88
CA ARG A 131 36.88 -23.04 -13.33
C ARG A 131 36.17 -23.31 -12.00
N PRO A 132 36.43 -22.56 -10.92
CA PRO A 132 35.77 -22.75 -9.64
C PRO A 132 34.25 -22.54 -9.80
N ALA A 133 33.47 -23.43 -9.19
CA ALA A 133 32.03 -23.38 -9.16
C ALA A 133 31.57 -22.11 -8.48
N ASN A 134 30.81 -21.27 -9.21
CA ASN A 134 30.00 -20.22 -8.63
C ASN A 134 28.97 -20.82 -7.68
N PRO A 135 28.70 -20.22 -6.52
CA PRO A 135 27.65 -20.73 -5.64
C PRO A 135 26.30 -20.63 -6.36
N THR A 136 25.72 -21.79 -6.59
CA THR A 136 24.38 -21.96 -7.11
C THR A 136 23.39 -21.32 -6.16
N MET A 137 22.76 -20.23 -6.55
CA MET A 137 21.57 -19.73 -5.86
C MET A 137 20.52 -20.85 -5.83
N PRO A 138 19.86 -21.11 -4.73
CA PRO A 138 18.80 -22.12 -4.69
C PRO A 138 17.63 -21.60 -5.54
N THR A 139 17.50 -22.14 -6.73
CA THR A 139 16.31 -22.04 -7.57
C THR A 139 15.25 -22.96 -6.97
N GLY A 140 14.62 -22.48 -5.91
CA GLY A 140 13.52 -23.13 -5.23
C GLY A 140 12.35 -22.19 -5.07
N GLN A 141 11.88 -21.59 -6.18
CA GLN A 141 10.55 -21.03 -6.19
C GLN A 141 9.56 -22.19 -6.18
N GLN A 142 9.20 -22.62 -4.97
CA GLN A 142 7.95 -23.35 -4.78
C GLN A 142 6.82 -22.36 -5.06
N SER A 143 6.33 -22.33 -6.31
CA SER A 143 5.03 -21.77 -6.65
C SER A 143 4.01 -22.51 -5.79
N GLN A 144 3.60 -21.88 -4.69
CA GLN A 144 2.47 -22.39 -3.92
C GLN A 144 1.27 -22.36 -4.86
N THR A 145 0.76 -23.54 -5.21
CA THR A 145 -0.44 -23.66 -6.02
C THR A 145 -1.54 -22.81 -5.41
N VAL A 146 -2.29 -22.09 -6.24
CA VAL A 146 -3.31 -21.07 -5.95
C VAL A 146 -4.32 -21.48 -4.86
N ALA A 147 -4.41 -22.77 -4.52
CA ALA A 147 -5.47 -23.36 -3.71
C ALA A 147 -5.21 -23.38 -2.18
N ASN A 148 -3.98 -23.17 -1.68
CA ASN A 148 -3.70 -23.44 -0.26
C ASN A 148 -2.64 -22.51 0.37
N ILE A 149 -2.97 -21.22 0.50
CA ILE A 149 -2.22 -20.36 1.42
C ILE A 149 -2.76 -20.60 2.84
N ALA A 150 -1.93 -21.17 3.72
CA ALA A 150 -2.27 -21.32 5.13
C ALA A 150 -2.09 -19.99 5.86
N TRP A 151 -3.12 -19.14 5.81
CA TRP A 151 -3.12 -17.84 6.44
C TRP A 151 -3.12 -17.94 7.97
N ARG A 152 -2.42 -17.02 8.62
CA ARG A 152 -2.38 -16.83 10.08
C ARG A 152 -2.61 -15.38 10.44
N TRP A 153 -3.10 -15.13 11.65
CA TRP A 153 -3.21 -13.79 12.17
C TRP A 153 -1.83 -13.15 12.29
N PRO A 154 -1.65 -11.93 11.75
CA PRO A 154 -0.35 -11.24 11.82
C PRO A 154 -0.06 -10.67 13.21
N HIS A 155 -1.08 -10.52 14.04
CA HIS A 155 -0.99 -10.06 15.44
C HIS A 155 -2.14 -10.59 16.26
N VAL A 156 -1.93 -10.77 17.58
CA VAL A 156 -2.93 -11.37 18.50
C VAL A 156 -4.00 -10.41 18.99
N GLY A 157 -3.84 -9.09 18.77
CA GLY A 157 -4.77 -8.04 19.23
C GLY A 157 -6.16 -8.14 18.60
N THR A 158 -7.14 -7.47 19.20
CA THR A 158 -8.52 -7.41 18.69
C THR A 158 -8.63 -6.55 17.43
N VAL A 159 -9.56 -6.88 16.54
CA VAL A 159 -9.88 -6.03 15.37
C VAL A 159 -10.68 -4.82 15.85
N ILE A 160 -10.12 -3.61 15.64
CA ILE A 160 -10.72 -2.33 16.05
C ILE A 160 -11.34 -1.55 14.89
N ALA A 161 -11.03 -1.92 13.65
CA ALA A 161 -11.71 -1.46 12.45
C ALA A 161 -11.70 -2.55 11.40
N GLY A 162 -12.86 -2.83 10.82
CA GLY A 162 -13.04 -3.84 9.78
C GLY A 162 -12.81 -3.28 8.38
N TYR A 163 -12.71 -4.18 7.41
CA TYR A 163 -12.69 -3.84 5.99
C TYR A 163 -13.99 -3.12 5.58
N SER A 164 -13.85 -2.02 4.81
CA SER A 164 -15.00 -1.25 4.32
C SER A 164 -14.72 -0.63 2.96
N ARG A 165 -15.70 -0.70 2.06
CA ARG A 165 -15.68 -0.09 0.73
C ARG A 165 -16.60 1.13 0.61
N SER A 166 -17.31 1.48 1.68
CA SER A 166 -18.26 2.59 1.73
C SER A 166 -18.15 3.34 3.06
N GLY A 167 -18.56 4.59 3.10
CA GLY A 167 -18.39 5.44 4.27
C GLY A 167 -16.91 5.69 4.54
N LYS A 168 -16.44 5.42 5.75
CA LYS A 168 -15.01 5.46 6.05
C LYS A 168 -14.33 4.24 5.42
N ILE A 169 -13.66 4.47 4.29
CA ILE A 169 -12.96 3.42 3.54
C ILE A 169 -11.85 2.82 4.39
N ASN A 170 -11.79 1.48 4.44
CA ASN A 170 -10.71 0.72 5.03
C ASN A 170 -10.38 -0.48 4.12
N LYS A 171 -9.22 -0.46 3.49
CA LYS A 171 -8.78 -1.49 2.52
C LYS A 171 -8.36 -2.81 3.17
N GLY A 172 -8.31 -2.84 4.50
CA GLY A 172 -7.91 -4.00 5.29
C GLY A 172 -8.63 -4.06 6.62
N ILE A 173 -7.93 -4.49 7.64
CA ILE A 173 -8.39 -4.46 9.04
C ILE A 173 -7.35 -3.76 9.91
N ASP A 174 -7.82 -3.04 10.93
CA ASP A 174 -6.93 -2.50 11.96
C ASP A 174 -6.99 -3.40 13.19
N ILE A 175 -5.82 -3.79 13.68
CA ILE A 175 -5.66 -4.67 14.84
C ILE A 175 -5.00 -3.86 15.96
N ALA A 176 -5.62 -3.86 17.15
CA ALA A 176 -5.07 -3.20 18.32
C ALA A 176 -3.78 -3.88 18.81
N GLY A 177 -2.86 -3.08 19.35
CA GLY A 177 -1.63 -3.57 19.97
C GLY A 177 -0.84 -2.43 20.58
N ASN A 178 0.25 -2.78 21.25
CA ASN A 178 1.17 -1.83 21.89
C ASN A 178 2.40 -1.60 20.99
N PRO A 179 3.01 -0.41 21.07
CA PRO A 179 4.27 -0.16 20.38
C PRO A 179 5.35 -1.20 20.76
N GLY A 180 5.87 -1.90 19.76
CA GLY A 180 6.87 -2.96 19.96
C GLY A 180 6.33 -4.38 19.95
N ASP A 181 5.02 -4.57 19.96
CA ASP A 181 4.44 -5.89 19.77
C ASP A 181 4.91 -6.51 18.43
N SER A 182 5.10 -7.83 18.41
CA SER A 182 5.53 -8.53 17.21
C SER A 182 4.46 -8.50 16.13
N VAL A 183 4.83 -8.05 14.94
CA VAL A 183 4.05 -8.20 13.69
C VAL A 183 4.63 -9.37 12.93
N LYS A 184 3.78 -10.37 12.61
CA LYS A 184 4.20 -11.64 12.01
C LYS A 184 3.72 -11.76 10.57
N ALA A 185 4.50 -12.41 9.71
CA ALA A 185 4.06 -12.78 8.37
C ALA A 185 2.83 -13.70 8.44
N ALA A 186 1.76 -13.32 7.76
CA ALA A 186 0.50 -14.05 7.78
C ALA A 186 0.56 -15.36 6.98
N ALA A 187 1.51 -15.49 6.07
CA ALA A 187 1.78 -16.71 5.29
C ALA A 187 3.24 -16.70 4.79
N ASN A 188 3.71 -17.84 4.27
CA ASN A 188 5.00 -17.91 3.59
C ASN A 188 5.02 -16.99 2.37
N GLY A 189 6.18 -16.41 2.06
CA GLY A 189 6.31 -15.55 0.89
C GLY A 189 7.65 -14.84 0.81
N ASN A 190 7.75 -13.88 -0.11
CA ASN A 190 8.93 -13.05 -0.30
C ASN A 190 8.55 -11.58 -0.05
N VAL A 191 9.40 -10.87 0.70
CA VAL A 191 9.25 -9.43 0.92
C VAL A 191 9.52 -8.70 -0.39
N VAL A 192 8.53 -7.98 -0.89
CA VAL A 192 8.61 -7.24 -2.16
C VAL A 192 8.63 -5.73 -1.98
N TYR A 193 8.43 -5.28 -0.75
CA TYR A 193 8.60 -3.89 -0.32
C TYR A 193 8.83 -3.81 1.19
N ALA A 194 9.79 -2.98 1.62
CA ALA A 194 10.09 -2.69 3.01
C ALA A 194 10.55 -1.24 3.16
N GLY A 195 9.64 -0.31 3.51
CA GLY A 195 9.95 1.12 3.56
C GLY A 195 8.77 1.99 4.00
N ASP A 196 8.95 3.32 3.93
CA ASP A 196 7.98 4.35 4.34
C ASP A 196 7.50 5.24 3.17
N GLY A 197 7.90 4.93 1.94
CA GLY A 197 7.62 5.75 0.75
C GLY A 197 6.17 5.74 0.26
N LEU A 198 5.27 4.95 0.88
CA LEU A 198 3.85 4.89 0.53
C LEU A 198 3.02 5.74 1.50
N LEU A 199 2.45 6.84 0.97
CA LEU A 199 1.64 7.77 1.75
C LEU A 199 0.50 7.07 2.47
N GLY A 200 0.27 7.41 3.73
CA GLY A 200 -0.82 6.88 4.55
C GLY A 200 -0.52 5.55 5.24
N TYR A 201 0.58 4.86 4.88
CA TYR A 201 0.94 3.56 5.48
C TYR A 201 2.03 3.65 6.56
N GLY A 202 2.82 4.73 6.59
CA GLY A 202 4.02 4.79 7.42
C GLY A 202 5.00 3.68 7.06
N ASN A 203 5.71 3.12 8.04
CA ASN A 203 6.60 1.98 7.82
C ASN A 203 5.80 0.74 7.41
N LEU A 204 6.00 0.29 6.18
CA LEU A 204 5.21 -0.73 5.52
C LEU A 204 6.07 -1.91 5.06
N VAL A 205 5.60 -3.12 5.30
CA VAL A 205 6.10 -4.34 4.67
C VAL A 205 5.03 -4.88 3.75
N ILE A 206 5.40 -5.26 2.51
CA ILE A 206 4.54 -6.01 1.59
C ILE A 206 5.20 -7.36 1.31
N VAL A 207 4.42 -8.43 1.48
CA VAL A 207 4.85 -9.81 1.22
C VAL A 207 4.07 -10.37 0.03
N ASN A 208 4.78 -10.91 -0.95
CA ASN A 208 4.21 -11.65 -2.06
C ASN A 208 4.15 -13.14 -1.70
N HIS A 209 2.97 -13.72 -1.68
CA HIS A 209 2.75 -15.13 -1.33
C HIS A 209 2.69 -16.04 -2.56
N ASN A 210 2.13 -15.53 -3.66
CA ASN A 210 2.11 -16.17 -4.97
C ASN A 210 1.71 -15.15 -6.04
N GLU A 211 1.43 -15.61 -7.26
CA GLU A 211 1.03 -14.75 -8.38
C GLU A 211 -0.27 -13.96 -8.14
N HIS A 212 -1.14 -14.41 -7.21
CA HIS A 212 -2.44 -13.79 -6.97
C HIS A 212 -2.53 -12.99 -5.68
N TYR A 213 -1.74 -13.33 -4.64
CA TYR A 213 -1.93 -12.81 -3.30
C TYR A 213 -0.71 -12.07 -2.76
N LEU A 214 -0.99 -10.87 -2.27
CA LEU A 214 -0.08 -10.04 -1.50
C LEU A 214 -0.69 -9.76 -0.12
N SER A 215 0.14 -9.60 0.90
CA SER A 215 -0.26 -9.02 2.18
C SER A 215 0.56 -7.78 2.52
N ALA A 216 -0.02 -6.87 3.31
CA ALA A 216 0.64 -5.65 3.74
C ALA A 216 0.46 -5.44 5.24
N TYR A 217 1.52 -4.91 5.87
CA TYR A 217 1.66 -4.70 7.30
C TYR A 217 2.15 -3.28 7.53
N ALA A 218 1.26 -2.37 7.95
CA ALA A 218 1.52 -0.93 8.02
C ALA A 218 1.49 -0.39 9.44
N HIS A 219 1.96 0.86 9.58
CA HIS A 219 2.10 1.62 10.82
C HIS A 219 3.15 1.07 11.78
N ASN A 220 4.09 0.27 11.27
CA ASN A 220 5.14 -0.31 12.11
C ASN A 220 6.06 0.79 12.68
N ARG A 221 6.57 0.58 13.90
CA ARG A 221 7.64 1.43 14.43
C ARG A 221 9.00 1.05 13.85
N LYS A 222 9.19 -0.24 13.54
CA LYS A 222 10.44 -0.79 13.02
C LYS A 222 10.16 -1.95 12.07
N ILE A 223 10.85 -1.96 10.94
CA ILE A 223 10.87 -3.08 9.99
C ILE A 223 12.09 -3.96 10.33
N LEU A 224 11.92 -5.28 10.34
CA LEU A 224 12.95 -6.26 10.72
C LEU A 224 13.41 -7.13 9.54
N VAL A 225 12.83 -6.96 8.38
CA VAL A 225 13.13 -7.70 7.14
C VAL A 225 13.51 -6.76 6.02
N LYS A 226 14.07 -7.30 4.93
CA LYS A 226 14.49 -6.53 3.75
C LYS A 226 13.77 -7.02 2.51
N GLU A 227 13.71 -6.16 1.49
CA GLU A 227 13.26 -6.56 0.15
C GLU A 227 14.09 -7.72 -0.40
N GLY A 228 13.40 -8.69 -1.03
CA GLY A 228 13.99 -9.93 -1.53
C GLY A 228 14.12 -11.04 -0.48
N GLU A 229 13.88 -10.78 0.80
CA GLU A 229 13.96 -11.79 1.87
C GLU A 229 12.75 -12.74 1.82
N ALA A 230 13.03 -14.04 1.91
CA ALA A 230 12.00 -15.05 2.09
C ALA A 230 11.55 -15.09 3.55
N VAL A 231 10.24 -15.12 3.79
CA VAL A 231 9.64 -15.18 5.12
C VAL A 231 8.71 -16.37 5.25
N THR A 232 8.65 -16.94 6.46
CA THR A 232 7.74 -18.04 6.80
C THR A 232 6.55 -17.56 7.61
N ALA A 233 5.42 -18.24 7.50
CA ALA A 233 4.21 -17.95 8.27
C ALA A 233 4.50 -17.95 9.78
N GLY A 234 4.18 -16.84 10.46
CA GLY A 234 4.46 -16.66 11.89
C GLY A 234 5.82 -16.04 12.22
N GLN A 235 6.73 -15.89 11.24
CA GLN A 235 7.99 -15.16 11.42
C GLN A 235 7.70 -13.69 11.76
N THR A 236 8.40 -13.14 12.78
CA THR A 236 8.33 -11.71 13.10
C THR A 236 9.03 -10.90 12.00
N ILE A 237 8.32 -10.00 11.36
CA ILE A 237 8.77 -9.19 10.22
C ILE A 237 8.87 -7.70 10.55
N ALA A 238 8.15 -7.27 11.58
CA ALA A 238 8.15 -5.87 12.03
C ALA A 238 7.72 -5.78 13.50
N GLU A 239 7.82 -4.59 14.06
CA GLU A 239 7.29 -4.22 15.37
C GLU A 239 6.16 -3.21 15.19
N LEU A 240 5.01 -3.48 15.82
CA LEU A 240 3.84 -2.61 15.81
C LEU A 240 4.18 -1.21 16.31
N GLY A 241 3.59 -0.20 15.71
CA GLY A 241 3.80 1.19 16.07
C GLY A 241 2.62 2.08 15.71
N ASN A 242 2.93 3.34 15.41
CA ASN A 242 1.98 4.36 14.99
C ASN A 242 2.52 5.24 13.86
N SER A 243 3.50 4.77 13.08
CA SER A 243 4.02 5.54 11.95
C SER A 243 2.90 5.84 10.94
N GLY A 244 2.80 7.10 10.51
CA GLY A 244 1.76 7.54 9.56
C GLY A 244 0.31 7.49 10.10
N THR A 245 0.10 7.33 11.42
CA THR A 245 -1.22 7.33 12.07
C THR A 245 -1.17 7.96 13.46
N ASN A 246 -2.33 8.25 14.04
CA ASN A 246 -2.45 8.98 15.32
C ASN A 246 -2.47 8.09 16.57
N ARG A 247 -2.52 6.75 16.42
CA ARG A 247 -2.54 5.79 17.53
C ARG A 247 -1.87 4.48 17.15
N PRO A 248 -1.31 3.73 18.13
CA PRO A 248 -0.73 2.42 17.85
C PRO A 248 -1.77 1.44 17.32
N LYS A 249 -1.44 0.79 16.21
CA LYS A 249 -2.24 -0.27 15.58
C LYS A 249 -1.42 -0.94 14.50
N LEU A 250 -1.79 -2.16 14.13
CA LEU A 250 -1.40 -2.78 12.88
C LEU A 250 -2.53 -2.60 11.87
N HIS A 251 -2.25 -1.93 10.73
CA HIS A 251 -3.12 -2.02 9.58
C HIS A 251 -2.67 -3.18 8.69
N PHE A 252 -3.57 -4.14 8.46
CA PHE A 252 -3.31 -5.36 7.71
C PHE A 252 -4.23 -5.48 6.50
N GLU A 253 -3.63 -5.62 5.30
CA GLU A 253 -4.37 -5.84 4.06
C GLU A 253 -4.02 -7.21 3.46
N ILE A 254 -4.99 -7.79 2.76
CA ILE A 254 -4.78 -8.83 1.75
C ILE A 254 -5.25 -8.27 0.41
N ARG A 255 -4.44 -8.42 -0.64
CA ARG A 255 -4.83 -8.11 -2.01
C ARG A 255 -4.82 -9.36 -2.87
N LYS A 256 -5.89 -9.51 -3.65
CA LYS A 256 -6.01 -10.53 -4.67
C LYS A 256 -6.02 -9.88 -6.05
N ASN A 257 -5.05 -10.21 -6.90
CA ASN A 257 -4.87 -9.60 -8.23
C ASN A 257 -4.88 -8.06 -8.15
N GLY A 258 -4.10 -7.48 -7.23
CA GLY A 258 -4.01 -6.05 -7.00
C GLY A 258 -5.17 -5.42 -6.22
N ASN A 259 -6.33 -6.08 -6.13
CA ASN A 259 -7.53 -5.55 -5.47
C ASN A 259 -7.55 -5.88 -3.97
N PRO A 260 -7.83 -4.91 -3.09
CA PRO A 260 -8.00 -5.18 -1.67
C PRO A 260 -9.25 -6.02 -1.43
N VAL A 261 -9.12 -7.02 -0.57
CA VAL A 261 -10.20 -7.94 -0.16
C VAL A 261 -10.33 -7.92 1.36
N ASN A 262 -11.52 -8.27 1.88
CA ASN A 262 -11.70 -8.42 3.33
C ASN A 262 -10.76 -9.52 3.85
N PRO A 263 -9.81 -9.23 4.76
CA PRO A 263 -8.87 -10.24 5.26
C PRO A 263 -9.51 -11.32 6.13
N VAL A 264 -10.60 -10.99 6.84
CA VAL A 264 -11.19 -11.88 7.86
C VAL A 264 -11.55 -13.28 7.36
N PRO A 265 -12.19 -13.45 6.18
CA PRO A 265 -12.50 -14.79 5.64
C PRO A 265 -11.27 -15.64 5.29
N TYR A 266 -10.09 -15.06 5.17
CA TYR A 266 -8.85 -15.78 4.88
C TYR A 266 -8.14 -16.26 6.16
N LEU A 267 -8.40 -15.61 7.28
CA LEU A 267 -7.74 -15.87 8.56
C LEU A 267 -8.48 -16.97 9.33
N PRO A 268 -7.77 -17.76 10.16
CA PRO A 268 -8.42 -18.78 10.98
C PRO A 268 -9.38 -18.14 12.00
N PRO A 269 -10.44 -18.85 12.43
CA PRO A 269 -11.31 -18.39 13.51
C PRO A 269 -10.53 -18.03 14.77
N ARG A 270 -11.03 -17.01 15.50
CA ARG A 270 -10.55 -16.62 16.82
C ARG A 270 -11.60 -16.92 17.87
#